data_6b553ffb4a2dae388cfd659b8d6cd229
#
_entry.id   6b553ffb4a2dae388cfd659b8d6cd229
#
_cell.length_a   1.000
_cell.length_b   1.000
_cell.length_c   1.000
_cell.angle_alpha   90.00
_cell.angle_beta   90.00
_cell.angle_gamma   90.00
#
_symmetry.space_group_name_H-M   'P 1'
#
loop_
_entity.id
_entity.type
_entity.pdbx_description
1 polymer ?
#
loop_
_entity_poly.entity_id
_entity_poly.type
_entity_poly.pdbx_seq_one_letter_code
_entity_poly.pdbx_strand_id
1 'polypeptide(L)'
;NSPDKTLAPFAHPTVYNATWIGASDNGAYRLKENFGGEYHNSIYTNFKYAFRVDDAVDPTQNIAKQIADGNLKFNNNIFWNMADYNATTGLSSLTKDGDANELALIGQTGNQYADPKLGGVSYIADYGLDPRPSSTGIATTNTRTALPTSDSFFETANYHGAFDPSASGTWMD
;
A
#
# COMPACT_ATOMS: atom_id res chain seq x y z
N ASN A 1 15.10 -9.40 12.69
CA ASN A 1 16.25 -8.53 12.41
C ASN A 1 17.49 -9.42 12.26
N SER A 2 18.11 -9.42 11.08
CA SER A 2 19.42 -10.03 10.91
C SER A 2 20.47 -9.23 11.70
N PRO A 3 21.40 -9.87 12.41
CA PRO A 3 22.52 -9.15 13.02
C PRO A 3 23.45 -8.52 11.98
N ASP A 4 23.46 -9.06 10.77
CA ASP A 4 24.17 -8.50 9.62
C ASP A 4 23.15 -8.06 8.56
N LYS A 5 23.04 -6.75 8.37
CA LYS A 5 22.12 -6.11 7.43
C LYS A 5 22.62 -6.10 6.00
N THR A 6 23.84 -6.58 5.77
CA THR A 6 24.47 -6.66 4.44
C THR A 6 24.26 -7.99 3.76
N LEU A 7 23.77 -8.98 4.48
CA LEU A 7 23.56 -10.33 3.95
C LEU A 7 22.38 -10.37 2.96
N ALA A 8 22.67 -10.73 1.74
CA ALA A 8 21.67 -11.07 0.74
C ALA A 8 21.19 -12.55 0.89
N PRO A 9 19.97 -12.89 0.46
CA PRO A 9 19.01 -12.01 -0.21
C PRO A 9 18.26 -11.10 0.78
N PHE A 10 18.01 -9.87 0.38
CA PHE A 10 17.13 -8.96 1.11
C PHE A 10 15.65 -9.33 0.89
N ALA A 11 14.79 -8.98 1.85
CA ALA A 11 13.35 -9.13 1.66
C ALA A 11 12.89 -8.27 0.47
N HIS A 12 12.25 -8.91 -0.52
CA HIS A 12 11.76 -8.26 -1.72
C HIS A 12 10.43 -8.89 -2.17
N PRO A 13 9.34 -8.77 -1.36
CA PRO A 13 8.04 -9.30 -1.72
C PRO A 13 7.43 -8.50 -2.88
N THR A 14 6.66 -9.20 -3.73
CA THR A 14 5.86 -8.57 -4.78
C THR A 14 4.38 -8.80 -4.47
N VAL A 15 3.65 -7.71 -4.27
CA VAL A 15 2.25 -7.72 -3.86
C VAL A 15 1.42 -6.90 -4.84
N TYR A 16 0.39 -7.53 -5.40
CA TYR A 16 -0.62 -6.86 -6.20
C TYR A 16 -2.00 -7.05 -5.58
N ASN A 17 -2.84 -6.03 -5.71
CA ASN A 17 -4.26 -6.11 -5.40
C ASN A 17 -4.56 -6.58 -3.96
N ALA A 18 -3.90 -5.98 -2.97
CA ALA A 18 -4.21 -6.21 -1.57
C ALA A 18 -5.19 -5.17 -1.01
N THR A 19 -5.99 -5.55 -0.03
CA THR A 19 -6.80 -4.62 0.76
C THR A 19 -6.31 -4.65 2.21
N TRP A 20 -5.78 -3.53 2.66
CA TRP A 20 -5.22 -3.34 3.99
C TRP A 20 -6.14 -2.44 4.81
N ILE A 21 -6.64 -2.96 5.92
CA ILE A 21 -7.56 -2.22 6.81
C ILE A 21 -6.88 -2.06 8.17
N GLY A 22 -6.61 -0.83 8.56
CA GLY A 22 -5.99 -0.45 9.83
C GLY A 22 -7.01 -0.12 10.91
N ALA A 23 -6.53 0.30 12.09
CA ALA A 23 -7.34 0.69 13.24
C ALA A 23 -7.16 2.17 13.64
N SER A 24 -6.70 3.01 12.74
CA SER A 24 -6.54 4.48 12.85
C SER A 24 -5.49 4.99 13.85
N ASP A 25 -4.78 4.14 14.53
CA ASP A 25 -3.76 4.51 15.53
C ASP A 25 -2.32 4.28 15.07
N ASN A 26 -2.12 3.47 14.03
CA ASN A 26 -0.81 3.11 13.50
C ASN A 26 -0.68 3.37 11.99
N GLY A 27 0.57 3.44 11.50
CA GLY A 27 0.87 3.52 10.07
C GLY A 27 0.69 2.20 9.35
N ALA A 28 0.46 2.25 8.03
CA ALA A 28 0.39 1.06 7.22
C ALA A 28 1.75 0.36 7.10
N TYR A 29 2.82 1.13 6.97
CA TYR A 29 4.18 0.61 6.84
C TYR A 29 5.15 1.29 7.80
N ARG A 30 6.03 0.46 8.38
CA ARG A 30 7.26 0.88 9.03
C ARG A 30 8.42 0.20 8.34
N LEU A 31 9.15 0.95 7.51
CA LEU A 31 10.20 0.47 6.65
C LEU A 31 11.56 0.70 7.30
N LYS A 32 12.44 -0.28 7.19
CA LYS A 32 13.76 -0.24 7.85
C LYS A 32 14.82 -0.89 6.99
N GLU A 33 16.04 -0.38 7.11
CA GLU A 33 17.25 -1.02 6.59
C GLU A 33 17.16 -1.28 5.07
N ASN A 34 17.59 -2.42 4.60
CA ASN A 34 17.56 -2.81 3.19
C ASN A 34 16.26 -3.48 2.75
N PHE A 35 15.13 -3.17 3.37
CA PHE A 35 13.84 -3.70 2.94
C PHE A 35 13.50 -3.20 1.54
N GLY A 36 13.24 -4.13 0.62
CA GLY A 36 12.72 -3.85 -0.72
C GLY A 36 11.32 -4.41 -0.91
N GLY A 37 10.87 -4.42 -2.16
CA GLY A 37 9.60 -5.01 -2.56
C GLY A 37 8.75 -4.11 -3.44
N GLU A 38 7.75 -4.71 -4.05
CA GLU A 38 6.82 -4.02 -4.95
C GLU A 38 5.39 -4.20 -4.48
N TYR A 39 4.65 -3.09 -4.31
CA TYR A 39 3.29 -3.04 -3.79
C TYR A 39 2.43 -2.21 -4.74
N HIS A 40 1.52 -2.87 -5.44
CA HIS A 40 0.77 -2.25 -6.52
C HIS A 40 -0.72 -2.50 -6.41
N ASN A 41 -1.52 -1.59 -6.98
CA ASN A 41 -2.96 -1.74 -7.17
C ASN A 41 -3.73 -2.07 -5.88
N SER A 42 -3.20 -1.66 -4.74
CA SER A 42 -3.74 -2.00 -3.42
C SER A 42 -4.58 -0.87 -2.84
N ILE A 43 -5.48 -1.22 -1.92
CA ILE A 43 -6.26 -0.29 -1.13
C ILE A 43 -5.74 -0.30 0.30
N TYR A 44 -5.46 0.88 0.84
CA TYR A 44 -5.06 1.11 2.23
C TYR A 44 -6.09 2.02 2.88
N THR A 45 -6.74 1.55 3.93
CA THR A 45 -7.77 2.34 4.60
C THR A 45 -7.71 2.22 6.12
N ASN A 46 -8.19 3.26 6.82
CA ASN A 46 -8.30 3.28 8.27
C ASN A 46 -6.96 3.18 9.01
N PHE A 47 -5.86 3.63 8.42
CA PHE A 47 -4.59 3.82 9.11
C PHE A 47 -4.43 5.28 9.55
N LYS A 48 -3.48 5.53 10.42
CA LYS A 48 -3.13 6.90 10.79
C LYS A 48 -2.40 7.62 9.66
N TYR A 49 -1.33 6.99 9.16
CA TYR A 49 -0.50 7.43 8.03
C TYR A 49 -0.11 6.23 7.16
N ALA A 50 0.46 6.48 5.98
CA ALA A 50 0.92 5.40 5.09
C ALA A 50 2.33 4.92 5.46
N PHE A 51 3.31 5.81 5.51
CA PHE A 51 4.71 5.46 5.62
C PHE A 51 5.38 6.06 6.84
N ARG A 52 6.21 5.23 7.48
CA ARG A 52 7.28 5.62 8.39
C ARG A 52 8.57 4.94 7.93
N VAL A 53 9.66 5.69 7.80
CA VAL A 53 10.99 5.18 7.48
C VAL A 53 11.90 5.34 8.69
N ASP A 54 12.45 4.22 9.16
CA ASP A 54 13.52 4.23 10.17
C ASP A 54 14.83 3.84 9.44
N ASP A 55 15.45 4.80 8.79
CA ASP A 55 16.64 4.54 7.99
C ASP A 55 17.85 4.11 8.82
N ALA A 56 18.67 3.25 8.22
CA ALA A 56 19.96 2.90 8.77
C ALA A 56 20.93 4.07 8.56
N VAL A 57 21.90 4.19 9.47
CA VAL A 57 22.94 5.22 9.40
C VAL A 57 23.83 5.02 8.15
N ASP A 58 24.02 3.77 7.70
CA ASP A 58 24.79 3.45 6.51
C ASP A 58 24.00 3.77 5.23
N PRO A 59 24.43 4.78 4.44
CA PRO A 59 23.71 5.20 3.25
C PRO A 59 23.73 4.17 2.11
N THR A 60 24.56 3.13 2.21
CA THR A 60 24.64 2.06 1.21
C THR A 60 23.65 0.91 1.49
N GLN A 61 22.99 0.95 2.64
CA GLN A 61 22.17 -0.15 3.16
C GLN A 61 20.89 0.36 3.83
N ASN A 62 20.21 1.29 3.18
CA ASN A 62 19.02 1.93 3.74
C ASN A 62 17.87 2.01 2.72
N ILE A 63 16.72 2.48 3.17
CA ILE A 63 15.54 2.66 2.34
C ILE A 63 15.77 3.62 1.18
N ALA A 64 16.53 4.69 1.39
CA ALA A 64 16.89 5.64 0.34
C ALA A 64 17.57 4.94 -0.85
N LYS A 65 18.51 4.02 -0.57
CA LYS A 65 19.16 3.23 -1.62
C LYS A 65 18.16 2.29 -2.32
N GLN A 66 17.29 1.61 -1.59
CA GLN A 66 16.30 0.72 -2.20
C GLN A 66 15.32 1.48 -3.11
N ILE A 67 14.94 2.72 -2.75
CA ILE A 67 14.15 3.60 -3.62
C ILE A 67 14.95 4.00 -4.86
N ALA A 68 16.20 4.46 -4.68
CA ALA A 68 17.07 4.93 -5.77
C ALA A 68 17.39 3.81 -6.79
N ASP A 69 17.60 2.59 -6.31
CA ASP A 69 17.87 1.42 -7.15
C ASP A 69 16.59 0.85 -7.81
N GLY A 70 15.41 1.37 -7.48
CA GLY A 70 14.13 0.88 -7.98
C GLY A 70 13.69 -0.46 -7.38
N ASN A 71 14.24 -0.83 -6.23
CA ASN A 71 13.94 -2.07 -5.52
C ASN A 71 12.77 -1.93 -4.53
N LEU A 72 12.29 -0.70 -4.28
CA LEU A 72 11.14 -0.44 -3.42
C LEU A 72 10.13 0.43 -4.15
N LYS A 73 8.97 -0.16 -4.45
CA LYS A 73 7.93 0.48 -5.25
C LYS A 73 6.56 0.38 -4.62
N PHE A 74 5.82 1.50 -4.66
CA PHE A 74 4.42 1.61 -4.26
C PHE A 74 3.67 2.37 -5.34
N ASN A 75 3.16 1.68 -6.36
CA ASN A 75 2.54 2.34 -7.52
C ASN A 75 1.05 2.03 -7.64
N ASN A 76 0.29 3.02 -8.08
CA ASN A 76 -1.14 2.89 -8.37
C ASN A 76 -1.94 2.35 -7.17
N ASN A 77 -1.65 2.84 -5.97
CA ASN A 77 -2.38 2.47 -4.76
C ASN A 77 -3.42 3.54 -4.39
N ILE A 78 -4.46 3.12 -3.74
CA ILE A 78 -5.53 3.99 -3.21
C ILE A 78 -5.41 4.04 -1.69
N PHE A 79 -5.31 5.26 -1.16
CA PHE A 79 -5.32 5.55 0.28
C PHE A 79 -6.64 6.22 0.62
N TRP A 80 -7.30 5.79 1.70
CA TRP A 80 -8.58 6.35 2.11
C TRP A 80 -8.78 6.32 3.61
N ASN A 81 -9.54 7.29 4.14
CA ASN A 81 -9.87 7.40 5.56
C ASN A 81 -8.64 7.27 6.47
N MET A 82 -7.57 8.00 6.10
CA MET A 82 -6.33 8.08 6.87
C MET A 82 -6.43 9.23 7.87
N ALA A 83 -6.11 8.97 9.15
CA ALA A 83 -6.33 9.95 10.21
C ALA A 83 -5.49 11.24 10.05
N ASP A 84 -4.28 11.14 9.52
CA ASP A 84 -3.38 12.28 9.31
C ASP A 84 -3.59 12.97 7.95
N TYR A 85 -4.59 12.55 7.15
CA TYR A 85 -4.82 13.19 5.85
C TYR A 85 -5.23 14.65 5.99
N ASN A 86 -4.54 15.52 5.24
CA ASN A 86 -4.81 16.94 5.15
C ASN A 86 -5.03 17.35 3.68
N ALA A 87 -6.20 17.85 3.36
CA ALA A 87 -6.57 18.21 1.98
C ALA A 87 -5.69 19.32 1.38
N THR A 88 -5.08 20.18 2.19
CA THR A 88 -4.20 21.26 1.72
C THR A 88 -2.85 20.72 1.23
N THR A 89 -2.29 19.73 1.91
CA THR A 89 -1.01 19.11 1.57
C THR A 89 -1.15 17.79 0.79
N GLY A 90 -2.38 17.26 0.71
CA GLY A 90 -2.67 16.06 -0.06
C GLY A 90 -1.94 14.82 0.46
N LEU A 91 -1.44 13.99 -0.46
CA LEU A 91 -0.75 12.74 -0.13
C LEU A 91 0.47 12.92 0.78
N SER A 92 1.17 14.05 0.72
CA SER A 92 2.35 14.29 1.55
C SER A 92 2.05 14.28 3.05
N SER A 93 0.80 14.53 3.46
CA SER A 93 0.37 14.40 4.85
C SER A 93 0.29 12.96 5.36
N LEU A 94 0.35 11.98 4.48
CA LEU A 94 0.29 10.56 4.83
C LEU A 94 1.66 9.96 5.20
N THR A 95 2.61 10.80 5.52
CA THR A 95 3.94 10.43 6.02
C THR A 95 4.01 10.67 7.52
N LYS A 96 4.77 9.84 8.24
CA LYS A 96 4.85 9.95 9.71
C LYS A 96 5.64 11.18 10.14
N ASP A 97 6.80 11.38 9.56
CA ASP A 97 7.76 12.40 9.97
C ASP A 97 8.04 13.42 8.84
N GLY A 98 7.51 13.18 7.63
CA GLY A 98 7.67 14.06 6.47
C GLY A 98 9.08 14.05 5.89
N ASP A 99 9.86 13.00 6.14
CA ASP A 99 11.21 12.93 5.59
C ASP A 99 11.22 12.65 4.07
N ALA A 100 12.38 12.86 3.44
CA ALA A 100 12.53 12.76 1.99
C ALA A 100 12.17 11.36 1.44
N ASN A 101 12.46 10.29 2.18
CA ASN A 101 12.17 8.92 1.74
C ASN A 101 10.69 8.60 1.85
N GLU A 102 10.03 9.03 2.93
CA GLU A 102 8.58 8.90 3.09
C GLU A 102 7.84 9.65 1.99
N LEU A 103 8.25 10.90 1.70
CA LEU A 103 7.69 11.71 0.62
C LEU A 103 7.93 11.08 -0.76
N ALA A 104 9.13 10.51 -0.98
CA ALA A 104 9.44 9.81 -2.23
C ALA A 104 8.55 8.58 -2.43
N LEU A 105 8.25 7.82 -1.37
CA LEU A 105 7.39 6.63 -1.45
C LEU A 105 5.94 6.97 -1.74
N ILE A 106 5.36 7.92 -1.00
CA ILE A 106 3.95 8.29 -1.22
C ILE A 106 3.74 8.99 -2.56
N GLY A 107 4.76 9.70 -3.05
CA GLY A 107 4.75 10.40 -4.33
C GLY A 107 5.00 9.51 -5.56
N GLN A 108 5.20 8.20 -5.40
CA GLN A 108 5.38 7.31 -6.54
C GLN A 108 4.14 7.22 -7.43
N THR A 109 4.33 6.74 -8.64
CA THR A 109 3.35 6.83 -9.74
C THR A 109 1.97 6.31 -9.38
N GLY A 110 0.95 7.14 -9.63
CA GLY A 110 -0.46 6.75 -9.60
C GLY A 110 -1.04 6.51 -8.22
N ASN A 111 -0.30 6.79 -7.13
CA ASN A 111 -0.85 6.77 -5.80
C ASN A 111 -1.89 7.89 -5.63
N GLN A 112 -3.03 7.60 -5.01
CA GLN A 112 -4.13 8.55 -4.87
C GLN A 112 -4.77 8.47 -3.49
N TYR A 113 -5.29 9.61 -3.03
CA TYR A 113 -6.23 9.65 -1.91
C TYR A 113 -7.64 9.77 -2.46
N ALA A 114 -8.40 8.69 -2.39
CA ALA A 114 -9.78 8.66 -2.91
C ALA A 114 -10.59 7.56 -2.22
N ASP A 115 -11.90 7.78 -2.11
CA ASP A 115 -12.81 6.80 -1.52
C ASP A 115 -13.03 5.61 -2.47
N PRO A 116 -12.56 4.39 -2.12
CA PRO A 116 -12.79 3.19 -2.91
C PRO A 116 -14.22 2.69 -2.84
N LYS A 117 -15.07 3.30 -1.98
CA LYS A 117 -16.46 2.90 -1.76
C LYS A 117 -16.56 1.42 -1.36
N LEU A 118 -15.83 1.03 -0.30
CA LEU A 118 -15.96 -0.29 0.28
C LEU A 118 -17.38 -0.50 0.81
N GLY A 119 -17.92 -1.71 0.69
CA GLY A 119 -19.26 -2.05 1.17
C GLY A 119 -19.43 -1.87 2.67
N GLY A 120 -18.36 -2.10 3.45
CA GLY A 120 -18.32 -1.82 4.88
C GLY A 120 -16.96 -2.07 5.50
N VAL A 121 -16.65 -1.34 6.58
CA VAL A 121 -15.51 -1.61 7.45
C VAL A 121 -16.01 -1.71 8.88
N SER A 122 -16.01 -2.92 9.43
CA SER A 122 -16.40 -3.18 10.82
C SER A 122 -15.31 -3.97 11.54
N TYR A 123 -15.10 -3.68 12.82
CA TYR A 123 -14.11 -4.33 13.69
C TYR A 123 -14.78 -5.19 14.77
N ILE A 124 -16.09 -5.37 14.69
CA ILE A 124 -16.88 -6.19 15.61
C ILE A 124 -17.62 -7.27 14.83
N ALA A 125 -18.09 -8.31 15.54
CA ALA A 125 -18.81 -9.44 14.91
C ALA A 125 -20.30 -9.06 14.62
N ASP A 126 -20.50 -8.11 13.71
CA ASP A 126 -21.80 -7.59 13.28
C ASP A 126 -22.11 -7.86 11.80
N TYR A 127 -21.26 -8.65 11.13
CA TYR A 127 -21.30 -8.90 9.68
C TYR A 127 -21.18 -7.62 8.82
N GLY A 128 -20.70 -6.51 9.40
CA GLY A 128 -20.53 -5.23 8.72
C GLY A 128 -19.23 -5.09 7.93
N LEU A 129 -18.39 -6.12 7.87
CA LEU A 129 -17.16 -6.10 7.09
C LEU A 129 -17.42 -6.60 5.66
N ASP A 130 -17.46 -5.66 4.73
CA ASP A 130 -17.49 -5.94 3.29
C ASP A 130 -16.39 -5.13 2.59
N PRO A 131 -15.21 -5.69 2.37
CA PRO A 131 -14.07 -4.99 1.79
C PRO A 131 -14.13 -4.90 0.25
N ARG A 132 -15.22 -5.31 -0.39
CA ARG A 132 -15.41 -5.11 -1.83
C ARG A 132 -15.55 -3.63 -2.16
N PRO A 133 -14.77 -3.11 -3.11
CA PRO A 133 -14.97 -1.75 -3.59
C PRO A 133 -16.20 -1.65 -4.49
N SER A 134 -16.66 -0.43 -4.72
CA SER A 134 -17.75 -0.20 -5.69
C SER A 134 -17.33 -0.62 -7.09
N SER A 135 -18.24 -1.29 -7.82
CA SER A 135 -18.04 -1.69 -9.22
C SER A 135 -17.93 -0.52 -10.21
N THR A 136 -18.28 0.70 -9.79
CA THR A 136 -18.27 1.90 -10.64
C THR A 136 -17.38 3.01 -10.09
N GLY A 137 -16.63 2.73 -9.02
CA GLY A 137 -15.79 3.70 -8.32
C GLY A 137 -14.35 3.75 -8.84
N ILE A 138 -13.53 4.54 -8.12
CA ILE A 138 -12.11 4.73 -8.41
C ILE A 138 -11.31 3.41 -8.46
N ALA A 139 -11.70 2.43 -7.67
CA ALA A 139 -11.03 1.14 -7.63
C ALA A 139 -11.12 0.36 -8.96
N THR A 140 -12.12 0.63 -9.79
CA THR A 140 -12.29 -0.03 -11.10
C THR A 140 -11.88 0.85 -12.27
N THR A 141 -11.92 2.18 -12.12
CA THR A 141 -11.68 3.12 -13.22
C THR A 141 -10.26 3.66 -13.28
N ASN A 142 -9.53 3.62 -12.17
CA ASN A 142 -8.17 4.17 -12.10
C ASN A 142 -7.14 3.30 -12.83
N THR A 143 -6.03 3.92 -13.23
CA THR A 143 -4.88 3.24 -13.85
C THR A 143 -4.27 2.24 -12.88
N ARG A 144 -3.89 1.09 -13.39
CA ARG A 144 -3.24 0.00 -12.64
C ARG A 144 -1.86 -0.31 -13.19
N THR A 145 -0.96 -0.73 -12.32
CA THR A 145 0.31 -1.35 -12.71
C THR A 145 0.01 -2.71 -13.35
N ALA A 146 0.59 -2.96 -14.53
CA ALA A 146 0.46 -4.27 -15.18
C ALA A 146 1.10 -5.37 -14.34
N LEU A 147 0.47 -6.54 -14.34
CA LEU A 147 1.03 -7.73 -13.71
C LEU A 147 2.29 -8.22 -14.44
N PRO A 148 3.23 -8.88 -13.74
CA PRO A 148 4.36 -9.53 -14.39
C PRO A 148 3.87 -10.60 -15.37
N THR A 149 4.18 -10.43 -16.66
CA THR A 149 3.74 -11.38 -17.70
C THR A 149 4.50 -12.71 -17.70
N SER A 150 5.66 -12.73 -17.04
CA SER A 150 6.51 -13.92 -16.91
C SER A 150 6.16 -14.83 -15.74
N ASP A 151 5.23 -14.42 -14.89
CA ASP A 151 4.85 -15.15 -13.68
C ASP A 151 3.36 -15.54 -13.73
N SER A 152 3.11 -16.85 -13.86
CA SER A 152 1.76 -17.39 -13.90
C SER A 152 1.06 -17.45 -12.52
N PHE A 153 1.76 -17.05 -11.47
CA PHE A 153 1.18 -16.95 -10.12
C PHE A 153 0.12 -15.83 -10.03
N PHE A 154 0.31 -14.74 -10.78
CA PHE A 154 -0.60 -13.60 -10.73
C PHE A 154 -1.78 -13.77 -11.68
N GLU A 155 -2.99 -13.67 -11.15
CA GLU A 155 -4.22 -13.65 -11.93
C GLU A 155 -4.63 -12.22 -12.30
N THR A 156 -5.24 -12.05 -13.47
CA THR A 156 -5.67 -10.73 -13.95
C THR A 156 -6.83 -10.21 -13.09
N ALA A 157 -6.65 -9.02 -12.51
CA ALA A 157 -7.69 -8.27 -11.81
C ALA A 157 -7.88 -6.90 -12.47
N ASN A 158 -9.12 -6.56 -12.81
CA ASN A 158 -9.48 -5.27 -13.41
C ASN A 158 -9.95 -4.24 -12.35
N TYR A 159 -9.44 -4.36 -11.13
CA TYR A 159 -9.79 -3.52 -9.98
C TYR A 159 -8.59 -3.38 -9.04
N HIS A 160 -8.65 -2.42 -8.13
CA HIS A 160 -7.73 -2.28 -6.99
C HIS A 160 -8.26 -3.06 -5.79
N GLY A 161 -7.34 -3.54 -4.95
CA GLY A 161 -7.71 -4.31 -3.76
C GLY A 161 -7.85 -5.81 -4.02
N ALA A 162 -8.12 -6.57 -2.97
CA ALA A 162 -8.15 -8.04 -2.98
C ALA A 162 -9.51 -8.63 -3.37
N PHE A 163 -10.56 -7.81 -3.43
CA PHE A 163 -11.94 -8.30 -3.57
C PHE A 163 -12.55 -7.82 -4.87
N ASP A 164 -13.08 -8.76 -5.66
CA ASP A 164 -13.79 -8.45 -6.90
C ASP A 164 -15.08 -7.67 -6.59
N PRO A 165 -15.22 -6.44 -7.10
CA PRO A 165 -16.41 -5.62 -6.87
C PRO A 165 -17.69 -6.21 -7.48
N SER A 166 -17.57 -7.16 -8.40
CA SER A 166 -18.71 -7.83 -9.05
C SER A 166 -19.10 -9.17 -8.41
N ALA A 167 -18.29 -9.67 -7.47
CA ALA A 167 -18.57 -10.94 -6.82
C ALA A 167 -19.84 -10.88 -5.98
N SER A 168 -20.63 -11.96 -6.03
CA SER A 168 -21.88 -12.08 -5.25
C SER A 168 -21.63 -12.32 -3.75
N GLY A 169 -20.41 -12.77 -3.39
CA GLY A 169 -19.94 -13.00 -2.03
C GLY A 169 -18.43 -12.75 -1.95
N THR A 170 -17.87 -12.81 -0.76
CA THR A 170 -16.43 -12.80 -0.54
C THR A 170 -15.99 -14.20 -0.08
N TRP A 171 -14.70 -14.47 -0.15
CA TRP A 171 -14.14 -15.70 0.42
C TRP A 171 -14.21 -15.72 1.97
N MET A 172 -14.71 -14.65 2.58
CA MET A 172 -14.94 -14.53 4.02
C MET A 172 -16.38 -14.87 4.43
N ASP A 173 -17.28 -15.10 3.48
CA ASP A 173 -18.70 -15.41 3.72
C ASP A 173 -18.88 -16.85 4.21
#